data_6cefc88fa0a34d4c4070c74cea9c965d
#
_entry.id   6cefc88fa0a34d4c4070c74cea9c965d
#
_cell.length_a   1.000
_cell.length_b   1.000
_cell.length_c   1.000
_cell.angle_alpha   90.00
_cell.angle_beta   90.00
_cell.angle_gamma   90.00
#
_symmetry.space_group_name_H-M   'P 1'
#
loop_
_entity.id
_entity.type
_entity.pdbx_description
1 polymer ?
#
loop_
_entity_poly.entity_id
_entity_poly.type
_entity_poly.pdbx_seq_one_letter_code
_entity_poly.pdbx_strand_id
1 'polypeptide(L)'
;PLDMLAALMGEGKKSIFYKNFVKSEKAIQANVGHPCRELSGEFHFTVLTFPDWQEDQGIYFNNIEADIRNTIAEWEEKGFTDEDLEMVKTEMISQSFDMKTSISSKASMISSWEWKGRGKHNVSTEINRYKNVTRADVMRVFNKYIKNRKAVINQVRPKSPFVKELDSLISRNPNANLILKEDPQYDNLIYKKSNSEFDACCRHTQPEASAPKTPKIPEFHKESFENGLKTIFSQTNEVPKVYIRLKINGGSLFEDSKKSGLSSITAQMMNESTQKKSSEDISVELQKLGSTVSFSSEDDMTVLLIECLSENYSKTLDLVEEKLLFPAFNDEDFKRIKKSNVEGLESMKKNSQYLAGSAMSNVLFGDTPFGRSMTEKSIKKIKVKDVKEFYNNYSPNISELVAVGNISKDDFYKELDFLRKWKNKNISIPTNFEFPEDNTTQIYLLDKEGASQSFILMGHKSNTYDTDGEYFKSQVMNKSLGGGASGRLFLNLREDKGFTYGAYSFYQGNKQTGMFGIQTSVKTEVTDSALTEIFSILDNYTNTGLTNEELSSTKESYLNSAAMKYETPNQKLGFLN
;
A
#
# COMPACT_ATOMS: atom_id res chain seq x y z
N PRO A 1 19.84 6.41 17.21
CA PRO A 1 19.59 5.39 18.25
C PRO A 1 18.13 5.18 18.60
N LEU A 2 17.27 6.24 18.67
CA LEU A 2 15.84 6.09 18.94
C LEU A 2 15.09 5.38 17.81
N ASP A 3 15.44 5.62 16.55
CA ASP A 3 14.88 4.90 15.41
C ASP A 3 15.22 3.41 15.49
N MET A 4 16.45 3.08 15.86
CA MET A 4 16.86 1.68 16.06
C MET A 4 16.19 1.04 17.27
N LEU A 5 15.98 1.80 18.35
CA LEU A 5 15.19 1.32 19.49
C LEU A 5 13.76 0.99 19.07
N ALA A 6 13.13 1.86 18.27
CA ALA A 6 11.78 1.63 17.75
C ALA A 6 11.72 0.37 16.89
N ALA A 7 12.68 0.20 15.98
CA ALA A 7 12.78 -0.98 15.12
C ALA A 7 13.01 -2.27 15.93
N LEU A 8 13.96 -2.28 16.88
CA LEU A 8 14.21 -3.43 17.77
C LEU A 8 12.98 -3.85 18.56
N MET A 9 12.12 -2.91 18.96
CA MET A 9 10.91 -3.21 19.72
C MET A 9 9.73 -3.63 18.83
N GLY A 10 9.58 -3.01 17.64
CA GLY A 10 8.34 -3.06 16.85
C GLY A 10 8.44 -3.65 15.45
N GLU A 11 9.63 -3.79 14.85
CA GLU A 11 9.74 -4.27 13.47
C GLU A 11 9.99 -5.78 13.38
N GLY A 12 9.34 -6.40 12.38
CA GLY A 12 9.47 -7.82 12.07
C GLY A 12 8.76 -8.77 13.05
N LYS A 13 8.63 -10.03 12.63
CA LYS A 13 7.90 -11.05 13.41
C LYS A 13 8.63 -11.52 14.69
N LYS A 14 9.92 -11.20 14.83
CA LYS A 14 10.69 -11.46 16.05
C LYS A 14 10.51 -10.41 17.12
N SER A 15 10.05 -9.20 16.76
CA SER A 15 9.89 -8.08 17.69
C SER A 15 8.96 -8.43 18.85
N ILE A 16 9.24 -7.84 20.01
CA ILE A 16 8.46 -8.14 21.22
C ILE A 16 7.01 -7.65 21.11
N PHE A 17 6.79 -6.52 20.42
CA PHE A 17 5.44 -6.01 20.18
C PHE A 17 4.64 -6.91 19.24
N TYR A 18 5.25 -7.44 18.17
CA TYR A 18 4.57 -8.41 17.32
C TYR A 18 4.17 -9.67 18.12
N LYS A 19 5.08 -10.24 18.91
CA LYS A 19 4.83 -11.45 19.69
C LYS A 19 3.75 -11.27 20.74
N ASN A 20 3.81 -10.17 21.50
CA ASN A 20 2.92 -9.96 22.63
C ASN A 20 1.54 -9.48 22.24
N PHE A 21 1.35 -8.91 21.04
CA PHE A 21 0.08 -8.37 20.59
C PHE A 21 -0.48 -9.06 19.36
N VAL A 22 0.29 -9.21 18.28
CA VAL A 22 -0.21 -9.74 17.01
C VAL A 22 -0.23 -11.27 17.00
N LYS A 23 0.89 -11.90 17.33
CA LYS A 23 0.97 -13.36 17.39
C LYS A 23 0.10 -13.96 18.50
N SER A 24 -0.04 -13.26 19.61
CA SER A 24 -0.92 -13.66 20.72
C SER A 24 -2.42 -13.38 20.47
N GLU A 25 -2.76 -12.89 19.29
CA GLU A 25 -4.14 -12.54 18.89
C GLU A 25 -4.83 -11.48 19.78
N LYS A 26 -4.07 -10.66 20.50
CA LYS A 26 -4.60 -9.55 21.28
C LYS A 26 -4.89 -8.31 20.42
N ALA A 27 -4.20 -8.16 19.29
CA ALA A 27 -4.34 -7.02 18.40
C ALA A 27 -4.15 -7.40 16.93
N ILE A 28 -4.73 -6.59 16.04
CA ILE A 28 -4.55 -6.69 14.58
C ILE A 28 -3.14 -6.22 14.21
N GLN A 29 -2.67 -5.15 14.89
CA GLN A 29 -1.40 -4.51 14.59
C GLN A 29 -0.79 -3.90 15.86
N ALA A 30 0.52 -3.97 15.95
CA ALA A 30 1.27 -3.29 17.01
C ALA A 30 2.55 -2.69 16.41
N ASN A 31 2.72 -1.39 16.56
CA ASN A 31 3.84 -0.63 15.99
C ASN A 31 4.55 0.18 17.06
N VAL A 32 5.84 0.37 16.86
CA VAL A 32 6.66 1.30 17.63
C VAL A 32 7.29 2.29 16.66
N GLY A 33 7.23 3.59 16.93
CA GLY A 33 7.72 4.61 16.02
C GLY A 33 8.38 5.78 16.73
N HIS A 34 9.28 6.47 16.02
CA HIS A 34 9.98 7.65 16.50
C HIS A 34 9.92 8.79 15.46
N PRO A 35 8.76 9.47 15.30
CA PRO A 35 8.69 10.64 14.43
C PRO A 35 9.50 11.81 15.01
N CYS A 36 10.45 12.28 14.21
CA CYS A 36 11.31 13.42 14.52
C CYS A 36 10.81 14.66 13.79
N ARG A 37 10.53 15.73 14.55
CA ARG A 37 10.13 17.05 14.03
C ARG A 37 11.23 18.08 14.30
N GLU A 38 11.04 19.33 13.85
CA GLU A 38 12.05 20.38 13.99
C GLU A 38 12.39 20.72 15.45
N LEU A 39 11.35 20.91 16.27
CA LEU A 39 11.52 21.39 17.65
C LEU A 39 11.37 20.26 18.68
N SER A 40 10.79 19.14 18.31
CA SER A 40 10.56 18.02 19.23
C SER A 40 10.55 16.69 18.49
N GLY A 41 10.70 15.61 19.23
CA GLY A 41 10.49 14.24 18.76
C GLY A 41 9.48 13.55 19.68
N GLU A 42 8.84 12.53 19.15
CA GLU A 42 7.87 11.70 19.85
C GLU A 42 8.30 10.24 19.77
N PHE A 43 7.96 9.43 20.75
CA PHE A 43 8.15 7.99 20.70
C PHE A 43 6.80 7.32 20.95
N HIS A 44 6.32 6.57 19.96
CA HIS A 44 4.95 6.07 19.93
C HIS A 44 4.91 4.56 20.08
N PHE A 45 3.98 4.09 20.92
CA PHE A 45 3.52 2.71 20.94
C PHE A 45 2.07 2.72 20.49
N THR A 46 1.78 2.09 19.36
CA THR A 46 0.45 2.06 18.77
C THR A 46 -0.03 0.62 18.68
N VAL A 47 -1.19 0.34 19.26
CA VAL A 47 -1.81 -0.99 19.19
C VAL A 47 -3.22 -0.83 18.63
N LEU A 48 -3.47 -1.45 17.48
CA LEU A 48 -4.79 -1.54 16.85
C LEU A 48 -5.44 -2.86 17.27
N THR A 49 -6.39 -2.76 18.18
CA THR A 49 -7.08 -3.92 18.74
C THR A 49 -8.22 -4.39 17.86
N PHE A 50 -8.72 -5.60 18.15
CA PHE A 50 -9.94 -6.09 17.56
C PHE A 50 -11.15 -5.31 18.11
N PRO A 51 -12.19 -5.06 17.30
CA PRO A 51 -13.41 -4.44 17.77
C PRO A 51 -14.24 -5.46 18.57
N ASP A 52 -13.95 -5.63 19.85
CA ASP A 52 -14.78 -6.45 20.74
C ASP A 52 -15.87 -5.57 21.39
N TRP A 53 -17.11 -5.83 21.00
CA TRP A 53 -18.28 -5.07 21.43
C TRP A 53 -18.91 -5.63 22.71
N GLN A 54 -18.43 -6.78 23.21
CA GLN A 54 -19.05 -7.52 24.30
C GLN A 54 -18.41 -7.26 25.68
N GLU A 55 -17.18 -6.73 25.70
CA GLU A 55 -16.49 -6.41 26.95
C GLU A 55 -16.66 -4.95 27.37
N ASP A 56 -16.54 -4.68 28.66
CA ASP A 56 -16.40 -3.32 29.18
C ASP A 56 -15.15 -2.67 28.55
N GLN A 57 -15.39 -1.76 27.62
CA GLN A 57 -14.33 -1.10 26.85
C GLN A 57 -13.31 -0.38 27.76
N GLY A 58 -13.72 0.09 28.94
CA GLY A 58 -12.82 0.70 29.91
C GLY A 58 -11.80 -0.30 30.45
N ILE A 59 -12.25 -1.48 30.86
CA ILE A 59 -11.38 -2.56 31.36
C ILE A 59 -10.49 -3.06 30.24
N TYR A 60 -11.03 -3.27 29.05
CA TYR A 60 -10.27 -3.75 27.90
C TYR A 60 -9.08 -2.83 27.54
N PHE A 61 -9.31 -1.52 27.39
CA PHE A 61 -8.23 -0.59 27.07
C PHE A 61 -7.22 -0.39 28.21
N ASN A 62 -7.64 -0.51 29.46
CA ASN A 62 -6.73 -0.51 30.60
C ASN A 62 -5.83 -1.76 30.58
N ASN A 63 -6.35 -2.91 30.18
CA ASN A 63 -5.56 -4.14 30.00
C ASN A 63 -4.55 -3.98 28.88
N ILE A 64 -4.91 -3.38 27.75
CA ILE A 64 -3.97 -3.10 26.65
C ILE A 64 -2.87 -2.13 27.08
N GLU A 65 -3.19 -1.09 27.87
CA GLU A 65 -2.16 -0.22 28.44
C GLU A 65 -1.21 -0.99 29.36
N ALA A 66 -1.74 -1.83 30.23
CA ALA A 66 -0.94 -2.67 31.11
C ALA A 66 -0.04 -3.62 30.32
N ASP A 67 -0.57 -4.24 29.26
CA ASP A 67 0.19 -5.11 28.35
C ASP A 67 1.33 -4.37 27.65
N ILE A 68 1.11 -3.11 27.19
CA ILE A 68 2.17 -2.27 26.62
C ILE A 68 3.27 -2.02 27.67
N ARG A 69 2.91 -1.65 28.89
CA ARG A 69 3.87 -1.39 29.97
C ARG A 69 4.65 -2.65 30.34
N ASN A 70 3.97 -3.78 30.45
CA ASN A 70 4.59 -5.09 30.72
C ASN A 70 5.55 -5.49 29.56
N THR A 71 5.17 -5.24 28.32
CA THR A 71 6.02 -5.50 27.15
C THR A 71 7.28 -4.63 27.16
N ILE A 72 7.19 -3.37 27.57
CA ILE A 72 8.35 -2.49 27.74
C ILE A 72 9.27 -3.00 28.86
N ALA A 73 8.70 -3.44 29.99
CA ALA A 73 9.46 -4.00 31.10
C ALA A 73 10.13 -5.33 30.71
N GLU A 74 9.43 -6.19 30.00
CA GLU A 74 9.97 -7.44 29.46
C GLU A 74 11.12 -7.18 28.48
N TRP A 75 10.99 -6.16 27.59
CA TRP A 75 12.08 -5.77 26.70
C TRP A 75 13.30 -5.26 27.47
N GLU A 76 13.08 -4.49 28.55
CA GLU A 76 14.17 -4.04 29.41
C GLU A 76 14.92 -5.21 30.06
N GLU A 77 14.20 -6.22 30.55
CA GLU A 77 14.76 -7.41 31.20
C GLU A 77 15.52 -8.32 30.21
N LYS A 78 14.89 -8.63 29.07
CA LYS A 78 15.48 -9.52 28.06
C LYS A 78 16.57 -8.85 27.23
N GLY A 79 16.43 -7.54 26.98
CA GLY A 79 17.32 -6.77 26.13
C GLY A 79 17.28 -7.22 24.68
N PHE A 80 18.34 -6.94 23.96
CA PHE A 80 18.58 -7.35 22.58
C PHE A 80 20.06 -7.76 22.41
N THR A 81 20.36 -8.54 21.40
CA THR A 81 21.74 -8.98 21.08
C THR A 81 22.41 -7.98 20.12
N ASP A 82 23.74 -8.07 19.99
CA ASP A 82 24.45 -7.29 18.98
C ASP A 82 24.04 -7.70 17.55
N GLU A 83 23.66 -8.98 17.36
CA GLU A 83 23.13 -9.48 16.10
C GLU A 83 21.77 -8.84 15.76
N ASP A 84 20.88 -8.64 16.74
CA ASP A 84 19.62 -7.93 16.54
C ASP A 84 19.86 -6.46 16.12
N LEU A 85 20.88 -5.81 16.69
CA LEU A 85 21.25 -4.46 16.31
C LEU A 85 21.83 -4.38 14.90
N GLU A 86 22.73 -5.30 14.52
CA GLU A 86 23.28 -5.36 13.16
C GLU A 86 22.18 -5.64 12.12
N MET A 87 21.22 -6.49 12.44
CA MET A 87 20.04 -6.74 11.60
C MET A 87 19.26 -5.46 11.33
N VAL A 88 18.91 -4.69 12.35
CA VAL A 88 18.21 -3.41 12.20
C VAL A 88 19.05 -2.40 11.40
N LYS A 89 20.36 -2.33 11.63
CA LYS A 89 21.25 -1.49 10.83
C LYS A 89 21.20 -1.83 9.34
N THR A 90 21.27 -3.12 9.01
CA THR A 90 21.24 -3.59 7.62
C THR A 90 19.94 -3.23 6.94
N GLU A 91 18.81 -3.40 7.62
CA GLU A 91 17.50 -3.01 7.12
C GLU A 91 17.39 -1.50 6.86
N MET A 92 17.79 -0.66 7.83
CA MET A 92 17.78 0.80 7.67
C MET A 92 18.70 1.28 6.54
N ILE A 93 19.86 0.64 6.36
CA ILE A 93 20.77 0.94 5.24
C ILE A 93 20.12 0.54 3.91
N SER A 94 19.50 -0.63 3.83
CA SER A 94 18.76 -1.07 2.64
C SER A 94 17.66 -0.08 2.27
N GLN A 95 16.82 0.33 3.24
CA GLN A 95 15.76 1.31 3.04
C GLN A 95 16.30 2.69 2.61
N SER A 96 17.48 3.09 3.10
CA SER A 96 18.10 4.37 2.71
C SER A 96 18.45 4.46 1.22
N PHE A 97 18.65 3.32 0.56
CA PHE A 97 18.88 3.29 -0.89
C PHE A 97 17.60 3.56 -1.68
N ASP A 98 16.43 3.17 -1.18
CA ASP A 98 15.16 3.39 -1.85
C ASP A 98 14.81 4.88 -1.98
N MET A 99 15.24 5.69 -1.00
CA MET A 99 15.11 7.16 -1.05
C MET A 99 15.89 7.81 -2.21
N LYS A 100 16.81 7.09 -2.85
CA LYS A 100 17.60 7.58 -3.99
C LYS A 100 17.02 7.23 -5.35
N THR A 101 15.93 6.50 -5.40
CA THR A 101 15.40 5.96 -6.66
C THR A 101 14.57 6.97 -7.45
N SER A 102 13.86 7.89 -6.79
CA SER A 102 13.06 8.92 -7.47
C SER A 102 13.60 10.35 -7.26
N ILE A 103 13.33 11.23 -8.22
CA ILE A 103 13.66 12.67 -8.14
C ILE A 103 12.95 13.30 -6.94
N SER A 104 11.68 12.99 -6.73
CA SER A 104 10.89 13.48 -5.60
C SER A 104 11.48 13.06 -4.25
N SER A 105 11.85 11.78 -4.10
CA SER A 105 12.52 11.29 -2.88
C SER A 105 13.88 11.93 -2.66
N LYS A 106 14.67 12.10 -3.73
CA LYS A 106 15.97 12.81 -3.67
C LYS A 106 15.78 14.26 -3.22
N ALA A 107 14.82 14.98 -3.80
CA ALA A 107 14.52 16.36 -3.43
C ALA A 107 14.08 16.47 -1.96
N SER A 108 13.15 15.61 -1.52
CA SER A 108 12.68 15.56 -0.13
C SER A 108 13.81 15.22 0.85
N MET A 109 14.68 14.30 0.48
CA MET A 109 15.83 13.91 1.28
C MET A 109 16.84 15.06 1.42
N ILE A 110 17.20 15.73 0.33
CA ILE A 110 18.12 16.89 0.33
C ILE A 110 17.53 18.03 1.16
N SER A 111 16.26 18.36 0.93
CA SER A 111 15.55 19.38 1.70
C SER A 111 15.51 19.06 3.20
N SER A 112 15.23 17.80 3.57
CA SER A 112 15.22 17.35 4.96
C SER A 112 16.61 17.42 5.61
N TRP A 113 17.65 17.10 4.86
CA TRP A 113 19.02 17.18 5.36
C TRP A 113 19.52 18.61 5.52
N GLU A 114 19.17 19.51 4.60
CA GLU A 114 19.49 20.93 4.74
C GLU A 114 18.78 21.51 5.96
N TRP A 115 17.49 21.24 6.08
CA TRP A 115 16.67 21.73 7.19
C TRP A 115 17.10 21.15 8.55
N LYS A 116 17.23 19.83 8.70
CA LYS A 116 17.58 19.18 9.98
C LYS A 116 19.07 19.22 10.27
N GLY A 117 19.89 19.12 9.25
CA GLY A 117 21.34 18.95 9.34
C GLY A 117 22.16 20.22 9.07
N ARG A 118 21.51 21.31 8.64
CA ARG A 118 22.16 22.57 8.26
C ARG A 118 23.33 22.35 7.30
N GLY A 119 23.07 21.61 6.21
CA GLY A 119 24.05 21.28 5.17
C GLY A 119 25.13 20.26 5.55
N LYS A 120 25.09 19.70 6.75
CA LYS A 120 26.12 18.75 7.25
C LYS A 120 25.76 17.28 6.97
N HIS A 121 24.58 16.99 6.43
CA HIS A 121 24.11 15.63 6.17
C HIS A 121 24.16 15.29 4.68
N ASN A 122 24.54 14.07 4.39
CA ASN A 122 24.42 13.41 3.09
C ASN A 122 24.27 11.90 3.29
N VAL A 123 24.05 11.16 2.20
CA VAL A 123 23.82 9.70 2.26
C VAL A 123 24.92 8.96 3.01
N SER A 124 26.19 9.29 2.71
CA SER A 124 27.32 8.60 3.33
C SER A 124 27.41 8.88 4.82
N THR A 125 27.15 10.13 5.22
CA THR A 125 27.11 10.47 6.65
C THR A 125 25.97 9.78 7.37
N GLU A 126 24.80 9.64 6.74
CA GLU A 126 23.65 8.94 7.33
C GLU A 126 23.92 7.44 7.50
N ILE A 127 24.43 6.77 6.47
CA ILE A 127 24.84 5.35 6.56
C ILE A 127 25.90 5.16 7.65
N ASN A 128 26.89 6.05 7.75
CA ASN A 128 27.90 5.97 8.82
C ASN A 128 27.29 6.18 10.21
N ARG A 129 26.31 7.06 10.35
CA ARG A 129 25.56 7.23 11.61
C ARG A 129 24.85 5.94 12.01
N TYR A 130 24.20 5.23 11.08
CA TYR A 130 23.59 3.94 11.36
C TYR A 130 24.63 2.91 11.79
N LYS A 131 25.72 2.76 11.03
CA LYS A 131 26.78 1.80 11.34
C LYS A 131 27.42 2.02 12.71
N ASN A 132 27.57 3.28 13.13
CA ASN A 132 28.27 3.65 14.36
C ASN A 132 27.40 3.58 15.63
N VAL A 133 26.09 3.33 15.54
CA VAL A 133 25.26 3.17 16.75
C VAL A 133 25.68 1.93 17.50
N THR A 134 25.91 2.08 18.80
CA THR A 134 26.27 0.98 19.70
C THR A 134 25.08 0.54 20.56
N ARG A 135 25.20 -0.66 21.13
CA ARG A 135 24.25 -1.13 22.14
C ARG A 135 24.10 -0.15 23.32
N ALA A 136 25.21 0.44 23.75
CA ALA A 136 25.21 1.45 24.80
C ALA A 136 24.40 2.69 24.43
N ASP A 137 24.45 3.12 23.16
CA ASP A 137 23.65 4.25 22.68
C ASP A 137 22.14 3.95 22.71
N VAL A 138 21.74 2.77 22.28
CA VAL A 138 20.34 2.34 22.32
C VAL A 138 19.84 2.29 23.78
N MET A 139 20.60 1.66 24.68
CA MET A 139 20.23 1.59 26.10
C MET A 139 20.24 2.97 26.77
N ARG A 140 21.15 3.85 26.42
CA ARG A 140 21.20 5.24 26.90
C ARG A 140 19.92 6.01 26.55
N VAL A 141 19.46 5.90 25.30
CA VAL A 141 18.23 6.58 24.88
C VAL A 141 16.97 5.94 25.47
N PHE A 142 16.93 4.60 25.61
CA PHE A 142 15.88 3.90 26.33
C PHE A 142 15.73 4.43 27.77
N ASN A 143 16.83 4.43 28.53
CA ASN A 143 16.85 4.89 29.92
C ASN A 143 16.47 6.37 30.06
N LYS A 144 16.87 7.20 29.07
CA LYS A 144 16.61 8.65 29.12
C LYS A 144 15.19 9.01 28.76
N TYR A 145 14.59 8.34 27.76
CA TYR A 145 13.34 8.81 27.14
C TYR A 145 12.15 7.87 27.33
N ILE A 146 12.37 6.59 27.67
CA ILE A 146 11.29 5.60 27.77
C ILE A 146 11.12 5.09 29.20
N LYS A 147 12.19 4.58 29.79
CA LYS A 147 12.15 3.97 31.13
C LYS A 147 11.60 4.95 32.17
N ASN A 148 10.54 4.54 32.88
CA ASN A 148 9.92 5.31 33.97
C ASN A 148 9.47 6.73 33.57
N ARG A 149 9.15 6.96 32.27
CA ARG A 149 8.63 8.24 31.81
C ARG A 149 7.11 8.24 31.82
N LYS A 150 6.55 9.43 32.09
CA LYS A 150 5.13 9.69 31.91
C LYS A 150 4.81 9.68 30.41
N ALA A 151 3.66 9.13 30.04
CA ALA A 151 3.18 9.08 28.66
C ALA A 151 1.82 9.77 28.55
N VAL A 152 1.54 10.29 27.37
CA VAL A 152 0.18 10.68 26.98
C VAL A 152 -0.47 9.43 26.39
N ILE A 153 -1.66 9.10 26.87
CA ILE A 153 -2.39 7.91 26.44
C ILE A 153 -3.64 8.37 25.70
N ASN A 154 -3.71 8.03 24.43
CA ASN A 154 -4.88 8.27 23.58
C ASN A 154 -5.59 6.94 23.31
N GLN A 155 -6.86 6.88 23.67
CA GLN A 155 -7.72 5.74 23.39
C GLN A 155 -8.79 6.17 22.39
N VAL A 156 -8.73 5.64 21.17
CA VAL A 156 -9.76 5.86 20.17
C VAL A 156 -10.74 4.69 20.22
N ARG A 157 -11.93 4.96 20.70
CA ARG A 157 -12.98 3.96 20.87
C ARG A 157 -14.05 4.13 19.82
N PRO A 158 -14.62 3.04 19.28
CA PRO A 158 -15.80 3.15 18.44
C PRO A 158 -16.96 3.74 19.27
N LYS A 159 -17.79 4.58 18.66
CA LYS A 159 -19.02 5.06 19.30
C LYS A 159 -19.94 3.86 19.53
N SER A 160 -20.13 3.48 20.79
CA SER A 160 -21.15 2.52 21.16
C SER A 160 -22.53 3.20 21.12
N PRO A 161 -23.60 2.53 20.68
CA PRO A 161 -24.97 3.07 20.83
C PRO A 161 -25.34 3.36 22.29
N PHE A 162 -24.57 2.85 23.25
CA PHE A 162 -24.75 3.08 24.68
C PHE A 162 -24.02 4.30 25.26
N VAL A 163 -23.24 5.07 24.44
CA VAL A 163 -22.41 6.16 24.96
C VAL A 163 -23.10 7.53 24.85
N LYS A 164 -24.28 7.67 25.42
CA LYS A 164 -24.74 8.97 25.94
C LYS A 164 -23.91 9.45 27.17
N GLU A 165 -23.24 8.55 27.85
CA GLU A 165 -22.41 8.84 29.04
C GLU A 165 -21.03 9.43 28.71
N LEU A 166 -20.41 9.09 27.57
CA LEU A 166 -19.07 9.59 27.22
C LEU A 166 -19.10 11.08 26.85
N ASP A 167 -20.12 11.53 26.13
CA ASP A 167 -20.31 12.96 25.84
C ASP A 167 -20.51 13.77 27.14
N SER A 168 -21.10 13.15 28.20
CA SER A 168 -21.21 13.74 29.52
C SER A 168 -19.88 13.77 30.28
N LEU A 169 -19.00 12.81 30.09
CA LEU A 169 -17.67 12.75 30.71
C LEU A 169 -16.68 13.71 30.01
N ILE A 170 -16.76 13.85 28.70
CA ILE A 170 -15.97 14.85 27.94
C ILE A 170 -16.43 16.26 28.31
N SER A 171 -17.73 16.49 28.43
CA SER A 171 -18.29 17.79 28.87
C SER A 171 -18.01 18.13 30.32
N ARG A 172 -17.68 17.14 31.17
CA ARG A 172 -17.28 17.33 32.58
C ARG A 172 -15.78 17.52 32.78
N ASN A 173 -14.96 17.33 31.73
CA ASN A 173 -13.54 17.63 31.82
C ASN A 173 -13.31 19.13 31.59
N PRO A 174 -13.03 19.92 32.62
CA PRO A 174 -12.82 21.38 32.50
C PRO A 174 -11.63 21.71 31.58
N ASN A 175 -10.75 20.74 31.32
CA ASN A 175 -9.59 20.90 30.43
C ASN A 175 -9.90 20.55 28.98
N ALA A 176 -11.03 19.91 28.65
CA ALA A 176 -11.40 19.60 27.26
C ALA A 176 -11.63 20.86 26.42
N ASN A 177 -12.05 21.96 27.05
CA ASN A 177 -12.22 23.27 26.41
C ASN A 177 -10.93 24.10 26.31
N LEU A 178 -9.82 23.66 26.94
CA LEU A 178 -8.55 24.38 26.88
C LEU A 178 -7.81 24.15 25.56
N ILE A 179 -8.13 23.08 24.85
CA ILE A 179 -7.49 22.74 23.54
C ILE A 179 -8.02 23.64 22.40
N LEU A 180 -9.17 24.26 22.58
CA LEU A 180 -9.83 25.10 21.56
C LEU A 180 -9.84 26.60 21.90
N LYS A 181 -9.21 27.05 22.98
CA LYS A 181 -8.98 28.47 23.17
C LYS A 181 -7.78 28.86 22.33
N GLU A 182 -8.03 29.68 21.31
CA GLU A 182 -6.97 30.43 20.65
C GLU A 182 -6.16 31.13 21.76
N ASP A 183 -4.87 30.87 21.80
CA ASP A 183 -3.98 31.47 22.75
C ASP A 183 -3.75 32.92 22.32
N PRO A 184 -4.21 33.95 23.08
CA PRO A 184 -4.10 35.35 22.68
C PRO A 184 -2.66 35.81 22.40
N GLN A 185 -1.66 35.08 22.90
CA GLN A 185 -0.24 35.38 22.57
C GLN A 185 0.09 35.22 21.07
N TYR A 186 -0.72 34.49 20.31
CA TYR A 186 -0.54 34.31 18.87
C TYR A 186 -1.30 35.33 18.01
N ASP A 187 -2.22 36.13 18.59
CA ASP A 187 -3.00 37.14 17.88
C ASP A 187 -2.13 38.27 17.29
N ASN A 188 -0.91 38.45 17.81
CA ASN A 188 0.05 39.47 17.41
C ASN A 188 1.25 38.91 16.63
N LEU A 189 1.21 37.66 16.17
CA LEU A 189 2.27 37.10 15.34
C LEU A 189 2.24 37.79 13.96
N ILE A 190 3.08 38.80 13.82
CA ILE A 190 3.38 39.40 12.52
C ILE A 190 4.26 38.40 11.76
N TYR A 191 3.68 37.72 10.79
CA TYR A 191 4.40 36.86 9.86
C TYR A 191 5.37 37.76 9.05
N LYS A 192 6.63 37.82 9.45
CA LYS A 192 7.66 38.46 8.64
C LYS A 192 7.91 37.59 7.41
N LYS A 193 7.36 37.99 6.27
CA LYS A 193 7.81 37.46 5.00
C LYS A 193 9.32 37.71 4.91
N SER A 194 10.10 36.67 4.75
CA SER A 194 11.51 36.79 4.40
C SER A 194 11.58 37.46 3.03
N ASN A 195 12.09 38.67 2.98
CA ASN A 195 12.46 39.33 1.72
C ASN A 195 13.81 38.80 1.25
N SER A 196 13.89 37.50 0.92
CA SER A 196 15.08 36.97 0.25
C SER A 196 15.10 37.44 -1.20
N GLU A 197 16.30 37.63 -1.76
CA GLU A 197 16.45 37.90 -3.22
C GLU A 197 15.77 36.82 -4.06
N PHE A 198 15.69 35.61 -3.55
CA PHE A 198 14.97 34.49 -4.17
C PHE A 198 13.45 34.70 -4.22
N ASP A 199 12.83 35.32 -3.21
CA ASP A 199 11.41 35.67 -3.23
C ASP A 199 11.10 36.78 -4.23
N ALA A 200 12.05 37.70 -4.46
CA ALA A 200 11.86 38.80 -5.38
C ALA A 200 11.99 38.41 -6.87
N CYS A 201 12.81 37.39 -7.19
CA CYS A 201 13.09 37.06 -8.59
C CYS A 201 12.30 35.88 -9.16
N CYS A 202 11.83 34.92 -8.34
CA CYS A 202 11.55 33.60 -8.89
C CYS A 202 10.19 33.01 -8.57
N ARG A 203 9.47 33.52 -7.54
CA ARG A 203 8.16 32.96 -7.15
C ARG A 203 6.97 33.39 -7.99
N HIS A 204 7.12 34.51 -8.71
CA HIS A 204 6.02 35.10 -9.49
C HIS A 204 6.08 34.78 -10.98
N THR A 205 7.16 34.17 -11.43
CA THR A 205 7.32 33.80 -12.83
C THR A 205 7.34 32.30 -12.97
N GLN A 206 6.32 31.73 -13.59
CA GLN A 206 6.30 30.31 -13.92
C GLN A 206 7.43 30.02 -14.92
N PRO A 207 8.25 28.98 -14.69
CA PRO A 207 9.25 28.58 -15.68
C PRO A 207 8.59 28.23 -17.01
N GLU A 208 9.22 28.65 -18.11
CA GLU A 208 8.76 28.26 -19.44
C GLU A 208 8.85 26.73 -19.62
N ALA A 209 7.83 26.14 -20.25
CA ALA A 209 7.83 24.73 -20.56
C ALA A 209 8.94 24.43 -21.59
N SER A 210 9.83 23.50 -21.26
CA SER A 210 10.78 22.98 -22.23
C SER A 210 10.10 21.99 -23.18
N ALA A 211 10.63 21.87 -24.40
CA ALA A 211 10.14 20.84 -25.32
C ALA A 211 10.24 19.45 -24.70
N PRO A 212 9.21 18.61 -24.81
CA PRO A 212 9.23 17.24 -24.27
C PRO A 212 10.42 16.44 -24.84
N LYS A 213 11.18 15.80 -23.97
CA LYS A 213 12.24 14.89 -24.40
C LYS A 213 11.70 13.47 -24.48
N THR A 214 11.93 12.80 -25.59
CA THR A 214 11.62 11.38 -25.70
C THR A 214 12.46 10.58 -24.70
N PRO A 215 11.86 9.88 -23.74
CA PRO A 215 12.62 9.08 -22.79
C PRO A 215 13.30 7.91 -23.51
N LYS A 216 14.51 7.55 -23.04
CA LYS A 216 15.16 6.32 -23.50
C LYS A 216 14.49 5.14 -22.80
N ILE A 217 14.02 4.19 -23.60
CA ILE A 217 13.54 2.91 -23.07
C ILE A 217 14.72 2.16 -22.46
N PRO A 218 14.61 1.64 -21.22
CA PRO A 218 15.67 0.83 -20.62
C PRO A 218 16.02 -0.39 -21.49
N GLU A 219 17.29 -0.71 -21.60
CA GLU A 219 17.70 -1.97 -22.22
C GLU A 219 17.23 -3.14 -21.36
N PHE A 220 16.74 -4.18 -22.00
CA PHE A 220 16.25 -5.38 -21.32
C PHE A 220 16.56 -6.65 -22.12
N HIS A 221 16.65 -7.76 -21.40
CA HIS A 221 16.87 -9.09 -21.94
C HIS A 221 15.64 -9.96 -21.66
N LYS A 222 15.19 -10.71 -22.67
CA LYS A 222 14.10 -11.68 -22.55
C LYS A 222 14.65 -13.08 -22.65
N GLU A 223 14.20 -13.97 -21.78
CA GLU A 223 14.50 -15.40 -21.83
C GLU A 223 13.25 -16.19 -21.50
N SER A 224 13.09 -17.35 -22.12
CA SER A 224 12.02 -18.30 -21.79
C SER A 224 12.67 -19.61 -21.35
N PHE A 225 12.32 -20.09 -20.16
CA PHE A 225 12.82 -21.35 -19.66
C PHE A 225 12.05 -22.52 -20.30
N GLU A 226 12.66 -23.70 -20.37
CA GLU A 226 12.04 -24.90 -20.94
C GLU A 226 10.74 -25.30 -20.25
N ASN A 227 10.58 -24.95 -18.96
CA ASN A 227 9.36 -25.19 -18.20
C ASN A 227 8.23 -24.18 -18.46
N GLY A 228 8.45 -23.22 -19.38
CA GLY A 228 7.46 -22.24 -19.80
C GLY A 228 7.48 -20.90 -19.04
N LEU A 229 8.34 -20.74 -18.03
CA LEU A 229 8.50 -19.45 -17.34
C LEU A 229 9.15 -18.43 -18.29
N LYS A 230 8.50 -17.27 -18.42
CA LYS A 230 9.06 -16.13 -19.17
C LYS A 230 9.76 -15.19 -18.22
N THR A 231 10.92 -14.67 -18.62
CA THR A 231 11.69 -13.74 -17.82
C THR A 231 12.09 -12.51 -18.60
N ILE A 232 12.09 -11.36 -17.93
CA ILE A 232 12.58 -10.09 -18.46
C ILE A 232 13.52 -9.49 -17.41
N PHE A 233 14.73 -9.13 -17.81
CA PHE A 233 15.72 -8.52 -16.93
C PHE A 233 16.27 -7.23 -17.53
N SER A 234 16.36 -6.17 -16.72
CA SER A 234 16.99 -4.90 -17.05
C SER A 234 18.04 -4.55 -16.02
N GLN A 235 19.28 -4.36 -16.45
CA GLN A 235 20.35 -3.95 -15.56
C GLN A 235 20.28 -2.43 -15.26
N THR A 236 20.51 -2.05 -14.01
CA THR A 236 20.63 -0.65 -13.60
C THR A 236 21.68 -0.53 -12.51
N ASN A 237 22.44 0.58 -12.50
CA ASN A 237 23.51 0.83 -11.54
C ASN A 237 23.17 1.98 -10.57
N GLU A 238 21.90 2.39 -10.49
CA GLU A 238 21.48 3.54 -9.69
C GLU A 238 21.64 3.32 -8.18
N VAL A 239 21.25 2.13 -7.72
CA VAL A 239 21.35 1.71 -6.32
C VAL A 239 21.81 0.25 -6.25
N PRO A 240 22.56 -0.16 -5.20
CA PRO A 240 23.06 -1.53 -5.08
C PRO A 240 21.98 -2.50 -4.62
N LYS A 241 20.85 -2.55 -5.36
CA LYS A 241 19.70 -3.41 -5.07
C LYS A 241 19.22 -4.14 -6.32
N VAL A 242 18.51 -5.24 -6.10
CA VAL A 242 17.78 -6.00 -7.11
C VAL A 242 16.31 -6.06 -6.71
N TYR A 243 15.44 -5.75 -7.67
CA TYR A 243 13.99 -5.77 -7.55
C TYR A 243 13.42 -6.78 -8.52
N ILE A 244 12.59 -7.69 -8.03
CA ILE A 244 11.99 -8.76 -8.84
C ILE A 244 10.49 -8.80 -8.57
N ARG A 245 9.72 -8.97 -9.62
CA ARG A 245 8.30 -9.27 -9.59
C ARG A 245 8.04 -10.57 -10.36
N LEU A 246 7.62 -11.61 -9.66
CA LEU A 246 7.11 -12.84 -10.26
C LEU A 246 5.59 -12.82 -10.19
N LYS A 247 4.93 -12.81 -11.33
CA LYS A 247 3.48 -12.96 -11.48
C LYS A 247 3.13 -14.40 -11.76
N ILE A 248 2.13 -14.91 -11.07
CA ILE A 248 1.49 -16.20 -11.30
C ILE A 248 0.04 -15.90 -11.68
N ASN A 249 -0.26 -15.94 -12.98
CA ASN A 249 -1.58 -15.56 -13.48
C ASN A 249 -2.64 -16.59 -13.06
N GLY A 250 -3.89 -16.14 -13.03
CA GLY A 250 -5.05 -16.96 -12.67
C GLY A 250 -5.74 -16.53 -11.38
N GLY A 251 -5.01 -16.25 -10.31
CA GLY A 251 -5.53 -15.64 -9.08
C GLY A 251 -6.97 -16.03 -8.74
N SER A 252 -7.85 -15.05 -8.59
CA SER A 252 -9.28 -15.26 -8.30
C SER A 252 -10.04 -16.04 -9.38
N LEU A 253 -9.50 -16.17 -10.61
CA LEU A 253 -10.12 -16.93 -11.70
C LEU A 253 -10.21 -18.44 -11.39
N PHE A 254 -9.37 -18.94 -10.48
CA PHE A 254 -9.40 -20.34 -10.02
C PHE A 254 -10.30 -20.56 -8.79
N GLU A 255 -10.95 -19.53 -8.27
CA GLU A 255 -11.77 -19.64 -7.06
C GLU A 255 -13.15 -20.25 -7.34
N ASP A 256 -13.58 -21.14 -6.46
CA ASP A 256 -15.00 -21.53 -6.36
C ASP A 256 -15.82 -20.34 -5.85
N SER A 257 -17.00 -20.11 -6.45
CA SER A 257 -17.90 -18.99 -6.08
C SER A 257 -18.25 -18.94 -4.59
N LYS A 258 -18.26 -20.09 -3.91
CA LYS A 258 -18.57 -20.21 -2.49
C LYS A 258 -17.38 -19.92 -1.58
N LYS A 259 -16.17 -19.76 -2.14
CA LYS A 259 -14.89 -19.59 -1.43
C LYS A 259 -14.11 -18.39 -1.91
N SER A 260 -14.81 -17.32 -2.32
CA SER A 260 -14.17 -16.06 -2.73
C SER A 260 -13.24 -15.54 -1.63
N GLY A 261 -12.02 -15.18 -1.98
CA GLY A 261 -10.92 -14.80 -1.09
C GLY A 261 -9.90 -15.91 -0.85
N LEU A 262 -10.05 -17.09 -1.47
CA LEU A 262 -9.11 -18.19 -1.33
C LEU A 262 -7.72 -17.85 -1.87
N SER A 263 -7.63 -17.13 -3.00
CA SER A 263 -6.38 -16.65 -3.58
C SER A 263 -5.64 -15.71 -2.62
N SER A 264 -6.37 -14.77 -2.02
CA SER A 264 -5.83 -13.83 -1.04
C SER A 264 -5.31 -14.53 0.22
N ILE A 265 -6.10 -15.46 0.79
CA ILE A 265 -5.67 -16.25 1.95
C ILE A 265 -4.45 -17.12 1.60
N THR A 266 -4.41 -17.70 0.39
CA THR A 266 -3.26 -18.51 -0.05
C THR A 266 -2.00 -17.65 -0.15
N ALA A 267 -2.08 -16.46 -0.77
CA ALA A 267 -0.94 -15.53 -0.84
C ALA A 267 -0.47 -15.10 0.56
N GLN A 268 -1.39 -14.82 1.48
CA GLN A 268 -1.05 -14.49 2.88
C GLN A 268 -0.35 -15.67 3.57
N MET A 269 -0.82 -16.90 3.37
CA MET A 269 -0.20 -18.11 3.91
C MET A 269 1.21 -18.35 3.35
N MET A 270 1.48 -17.95 2.10
CA MET A 270 2.83 -17.98 1.51
C MET A 270 3.83 -17.04 2.21
N ASN A 271 3.35 -16.06 2.96
CA ASN A 271 4.19 -15.16 3.76
C ASN A 271 4.55 -15.74 5.14
N GLU A 272 3.99 -16.87 5.49
CA GLU A 272 4.22 -17.52 6.78
C GLU A 272 5.33 -18.58 6.69
N SER A 273 5.22 -19.63 7.51
CA SER A 273 6.22 -20.67 7.66
C SER A 273 6.43 -21.49 6.39
N THR A 274 7.65 -21.97 6.20
CA THR A 274 8.00 -23.02 5.23
C THR A 274 8.05 -24.38 5.92
N GLN A 275 8.27 -25.44 5.14
CA GLN A 275 8.45 -26.80 5.71
C GLN A 275 9.72 -26.93 6.55
N LYS A 276 10.68 -26.00 6.41
CA LYS A 276 11.97 -26.04 7.12
C LYS A 276 12.10 -24.98 8.20
N LYS A 277 11.41 -23.86 8.08
CA LYS A 277 11.60 -22.68 8.93
C LYS A 277 10.28 -22.10 9.41
N SER A 278 10.28 -21.60 10.63
CA SER A 278 9.15 -20.80 11.14
C SER A 278 9.06 -19.43 10.44
N SER A 279 7.92 -18.79 10.51
CA SER A 279 7.75 -17.44 9.96
C SER A 279 8.65 -16.41 10.64
N GLU A 280 8.97 -16.61 11.92
CA GLU A 280 9.91 -15.79 12.67
C GLU A 280 11.33 -15.95 12.18
N ASP A 281 11.79 -17.20 11.96
CA ASP A 281 13.14 -17.46 11.46
C ASP A 281 13.35 -16.86 10.08
N ILE A 282 12.37 -17.02 9.19
CA ILE A 282 12.39 -16.41 7.85
C ILE A 282 12.46 -14.87 7.95
N SER A 283 11.65 -14.26 8.83
CA SER A 283 11.67 -12.81 9.06
C SER A 283 13.06 -12.34 9.50
N VAL A 284 13.68 -13.05 10.44
CA VAL A 284 15.03 -12.75 10.93
C VAL A 284 16.07 -12.86 9.81
N GLU A 285 16.02 -13.93 9.02
CA GLU A 285 16.99 -14.13 7.94
C GLU A 285 16.84 -13.05 6.86
N LEU A 286 15.61 -12.69 6.48
CA LEU A 286 15.35 -11.59 5.54
C LEU A 286 15.86 -10.25 6.07
N GLN A 287 15.61 -9.94 7.35
CA GLN A 287 16.10 -8.70 7.95
C GLN A 287 17.63 -8.64 8.00
N LYS A 288 18.32 -9.75 8.33
CA LYS A 288 19.78 -9.83 8.28
C LYS A 288 20.35 -9.56 6.88
N LEU A 289 19.61 -9.93 5.85
CA LEU A 289 19.98 -9.70 4.46
C LEU A 289 19.57 -8.31 3.95
N GLY A 290 18.81 -7.53 4.73
CA GLY A 290 18.20 -6.29 4.27
C GLY A 290 17.26 -6.51 3.08
N SER A 291 16.54 -7.62 3.09
CA SER A 291 15.72 -8.13 2.00
C SER A 291 14.25 -8.19 2.37
N THR A 292 13.39 -7.99 1.38
CA THR A 292 11.93 -8.16 1.49
C THR A 292 11.47 -9.20 0.50
N VAL A 293 10.66 -10.17 0.94
CA VAL A 293 10.03 -11.20 0.11
C VAL A 293 8.57 -11.30 0.53
N SER A 294 7.65 -10.89 -0.34
CA SER A 294 6.23 -10.84 -0.03
C SER A 294 5.35 -11.37 -1.15
N PHE A 295 4.35 -12.15 -0.79
CA PHE A 295 3.28 -12.59 -1.68
C PHE A 295 2.03 -11.76 -1.43
N SER A 296 1.38 -11.34 -2.52
CA SER A 296 0.07 -10.69 -2.51
C SER A 296 -0.83 -11.29 -3.58
N SER A 297 -2.14 -11.14 -3.39
CA SER A 297 -3.13 -11.46 -4.43
C SER A 297 -3.62 -10.16 -5.03
N GLU A 298 -3.48 -10.05 -6.33
CA GLU A 298 -4.07 -9.00 -7.16
C GLU A 298 -5.13 -9.68 -8.04
N ASP A 299 -6.22 -9.05 -8.35
CA ASP A 299 -7.39 -9.53 -9.09
C ASP A 299 -7.27 -10.97 -9.68
N ASP A 300 -6.63 -11.09 -10.84
CA ASP A 300 -6.46 -12.34 -11.60
C ASP A 300 -5.04 -12.94 -11.48
N MET A 301 -4.26 -12.55 -10.46
CA MET A 301 -2.90 -13.07 -10.27
C MET A 301 -2.46 -13.11 -8.81
N THR A 302 -1.48 -13.95 -8.53
CA THR A 302 -0.65 -13.86 -7.32
C THR A 302 0.69 -13.24 -7.70
N VAL A 303 1.14 -12.27 -6.92
CA VAL A 303 2.40 -11.56 -7.12
C VAL A 303 3.35 -11.85 -6.00
N LEU A 304 4.57 -12.24 -6.34
CA LEU A 304 5.71 -12.31 -5.44
C LEU A 304 6.63 -11.13 -5.75
N LEU A 305 6.81 -10.25 -4.75
CA LEU A 305 7.76 -9.15 -4.80
C LEU A 305 9.00 -9.49 -3.98
N ILE A 306 10.17 -9.24 -4.56
CA ILE A 306 11.47 -9.45 -3.93
C ILE A 306 12.28 -8.16 -4.10
N GLU A 307 12.79 -7.66 -2.98
CA GLU A 307 13.76 -6.57 -2.95
C GLU A 307 14.94 -7.00 -2.08
N CYS A 308 16.15 -6.86 -2.58
CA CYS A 308 17.34 -7.24 -1.83
C CYS A 308 18.54 -6.38 -2.21
N LEU A 309 19.52 -6.30 -1.30
CA LEU A 309 20.85 -5.79 -1.63
C LEU A 309 21.51 -6.72 -2.66
N SER A 310 22.23 -6.18 -3.65
CA SER A 310 22.88 -6.96 -4.70
C SER A 310 23.85 -8.00 -4.15
N GLU A 311 24.57 -7.68 -3.07
CA GLU A 311 25.50 -8.58 -2.37
C GLU A 311 24.80 -9.76 -1.69
N ASN A 312 23.51 -9.64 -1.37
CA ASN A 312 22.71 -10.65 -0.70
C ASN A 312 21.73 -11.36 -1.64
N TYR A 313 21.85 -11.15 -2.96
CA TYR A 313 20.93 -11.67 -3.95
C TYR A 313 20.78 -13.20 -3.89
N SER A 314 21.87 -13.94 -3.96
CA SER A 314 21.87 -15.41 -3.90
C SER A 314 21.20 -15.93 -2.63
N LYS A 315 21.61 -15.43 -1.45
CA LYS A 315 21.03 -15.85 -0.16
C LYS A 315 19.55 -15.52 -0.03
N THR A 316 19.12 -14.40 -0.63
CA THR A 316 17.70 -14.04 -0.64
C THR A 316 16.91 -15.02 -1.50
N LEU A 317 17.46 -15.44 -2.64
CA LEU A 317 16.80 -16.41 -3.52
C LEU A 317 16.69 -17.80 -2.89
N ASP A 318 17.61 -18.22 -2.00
CA ASP A 318 17.46 -19.44 -1.22
C ASP A 318 16.16 -19.41 -0.38
N LEU A 319 15.85 -18.27 0.24
CA LEU A 319 14.61 -18.08 1.00
C LEU A 319 13.37 -17.99 0.08
N VAL A 320 13.53 -17.41 -1.09
CA VAL A 320 12.47 -17.37 -2.12
C VAL A 320 12.13 -18.78 -2.59
N GLU A 321 13.14 -19.62 -2.87
CA GLU A 321 12.94 -21.04 -3.21
C GLU A 321 12.15 -21.76 -2.12
N GLU A 322 12.54 -21.61 -0.86
CA GLU A 322 11.82 -22.23 0.25
C GLU A 322 10.36 -21.76 0.33
N LYS A 323 10.11 -20.46 0.24
CA LYS A 323 8.75 -19.90 0.33
C LYS A 323 7.88 -20.27 -0.88
N LEU A 324 8.45 -20.25 -2.08
CA LEU A 324 7.70 -20.53 -3.31
C LEU A 324 7.39 -22.03 -3.47
N LEU A 325 8.38 -22.89 -3.19
CA LEU A 325 8.28 -24.32 -3.51
C LEU A 325 7.93 -25.21 -2.30
N PHE A 326 8.16 -24.75 -1.08
CA PHE A 326 8.01 -25.56 0.14
C PHE A 326 7.23 -24.82 1.26
N PRO A 327 6.09 -24.17 0.97
CA PRO A 327 5.28 -23.55 2.02
C PRO A 327 4.71 -24.62 2.97
N ALA A 328 4.58 -24.28 4.25
CA ALA A 328 4.08 -25.23 5.26
C ALA A 328 2.55 -25.36 5.26
N PHE A 329 1.83 -24.25 5.12
CA PHE A 329 0.38 -24.15 5.26
C PHE A 329 -0.13 -24.83 6.55
N ASN A 330 0.37 -24.36 7.70
CA ASN A 330 -0.01 -24.89 9.00
C ASN A 330 -1.35 -24.34 9.49
N ASP A 331 -2.00 -25.05 10.42
CA ASP A 331 -3.34 -24.71 10.92
C ASP A 331 -3.34 -23.46 11.82
N GLU A 332 -2.26 -23.17 12.53
CA GLU A 332 -2.14 -22.04 13.44
C GLU A 332 -2.14 -20.72 12.65
N ASP A 333 -1.24 -20.58 11.68
CA ASP A 333 -1.17 -19.43 10.80
C ASP A 333 -2.49 -19.23 10.03
N PHE A 334 -3.07 -20.34 9.55
CA PHE A 334 -4.34 -20.29 8.84
C PHE A 334 -5.48 -19.74 9.71
N LYS A 335 -5.61 -20.17 10.96
CA LYS A 335 -6.64 -19.67 11.88
C LYS A 335 -6.48 -18.17 12.11
N ARG A 336 -5.25 -17.73 12.37
CA ARG A 336 -4.92 -16.32 12.61
C ARG A 336 -5.24 -15.46 11.38
N ILE A 337 -4.79 -15.87 10.20
CA ILE A 337 -5.05 -15.18 8.93
C ILE A 337 -6.55 -15.12 8.65
N LYS A 338 -7.25 -16.23 8.81
CA LYS A 338 -8.70 -16.30 8.59
C LYS A 338 -9.47 -15.35 9.50
N LYS A 339 -9.12 -15.32 10.79
CA LYS A 339 -9.72 -14.40 11.77
C LYS A 339 -9.48 -12.95 11.36
N SER A 340 -8.23 -12.59 11.07
CA SER A 340 -7.87 -11.23 10.64
C SER A 340 -8.61 -10.79 9.37
N ASN A 341 -8.82 -11.68 8.40
CA ASN A 341 -9.58 -11.36 7.19
C ASN A 341 -11.08 -11.12 7.47
N VAL A 342 -11.69 -11.90 8.36
CA VAL A 342 -13.09 -11.69 8.76
C VAL A 342 -13.27 -10.32 9.42
N GLU A 343 -12.38 -9.97 10.34
CA GLU A 343 -12.42 -8.69 11.05
C GLU A 343 -12.10 -7.51 10.13
N GLY A 344 -11.15 -7.69 9.21
CA GLY A 344 -10.85 -6.71 8.18
C GLY A 344 -12.08 -6.41 7.31
N LEU A 345 -12.86 -7.42 6.93
CA LEU A 345 -14.10 -7.23 6.19
C LEU A 345 -15.14 -6.42 6.95
N GLU A 346 -15.30 -6.65 8.26
CA GLU A 346 -16.22 -5.85 9.07
C GLU A 346 -15.82 -4.37 9.11
N SER A 347 -14.54 -4.08 9.09
CA SER A 347 -14.04 -2.70 8.95
C SER A 347 -14.31 -2.14 7.55
N MET A 348 -14.07 -2.93 6.49
CA MET A 348 -14.31 -2.52 5.10
C MET A 348 -15.79 -2.24 4.81
N LYS A 349 -16.72 -2.96 5.40
CA LYS A 349 -18.18 -2.71 5.30
C LYS A 349 -18.59 -1.32 5.83
N LYS A 350 -17.77 -0.68 6.66
CA LYS A 350 -18.00 0.69 7.11
C LYS A 350 -17.55 1.76 6.11
N ASN A 351 -16.85 1.37 5.05
CA ASN A 351 -16.38 2.27 4.00
C ASN A 351 -17.38 2.32 2.84
N SER A 352 -17.97 3.49 2.59
CA SER A 352 -18.97 3.68 1.53
C SER A 352 -18.41 3.42 0.13
N GLN A 353 -17.13 3.75 -0.11
CA GLN A 353 -16.48 3.49 -1.39
C GLN A 353 -16.32 1.98 -1.65
N TYR A 354 -15.93 1.22 -0.64
CA TYR A 354 -15.84 -0.24 -0.74
C TYR A 354 -17.20 -0.87 -1.05
N LEU A 355 -18.25 -0.43 -0.34
CA LEU A 355 -19.61 -0.94 -0.57
C LEU A 355 -20.10 -0.63 -1.98
N ALA A 356 -19.95 0.61 -2.43
CA ALA A 356 -20.35 1.00 -3.78
C ALA A 356 -19.54 0.27 -4.85
N GLY A 357 -18.22 0.15 -4.68
CA GLY A 357 -17.35 -0.61 -5.60
C GLY A 357 -17.73 -2.07 -5.70
N SER A 358 -17.96 -2.74 -4.56
CA SER A 358 -18.42 -4.14 -4.53
C SER A 358 -19.78 -4.32 -5.21
N ALA A 359 -20.73 -3.40 -4.95
CA ALA A 359 -22.03 -3.43 -5.60
C ALA A 359 -21.93 -3.23 -7.12
N MET A 360 -21.14 -2.23 -7.56
CA MET A 360 -20.88 -1.97 -8.98
C MET A 360 -20.29 -3.19 -9.69
N SER A 361 -19.23 -3.77 -9.11
CA SER A 361 -18.60 -4.97 -9.69
C SER A 361 -19.57 -6.12 -9.82
N ASN A 362 -20.41 -6.35 -8.81
CA ASN A 362 -21.41 -7.41 -8.85
C ASN A 362 -22.51 -7.15 -9.90
N VAL A 363 -22.97 -5.92 -10.03
CA VAL A 363 -23.97 -5.52 -11.04
C VAL A 363 -23.42 -5.71 -12.45
N LEU A 364 -22.19 -5.25 -12.71
CA LEU A 364 -21.58 -5.28 -14.03
C LEU A 364 -21.12 -6.68 -14.45
N PHE A 365 -20.58 -7.45 -13.53
CA PHE A 365 -19.89 -8.70 -13.85
C PHE A 365 -20.56 -9.96 -13.25
N GLY A 366 -21.62 -9.81 -12.47
CA GLY A 366 -22.43 -10.91 -11.94
C GLY A 366 -21.67 -11.87 -11.05
N ASP A 367 -22.09 -13.14 -11.06
CA ASP A 367 -21.44 -14.22 -10.29
C ASP A 367 -20.20 -14.77 -11.02
N THR A 368 -19.33 -13.88 -11.45
CA THR A 368 -18.01 -14.19 -12.02
C THR A 368 -16.89 -13.79 -11.06
N PRO A 369 -15.65 -14.22 -11.26
CA PRO A 369 -14.53 -13.75 -10.45
C PRO A 369 -14.36 -12.22 -10.40
N PHE A 370 -14.79 -11.52 -11.43
CA PHE A 370 -14.72 -10.05 -11.53
C PHE A 370 -15.84 -9.32 -10.78
N GLY A 371 -16.99 -9.98 -10.59
CA GLY A 371 -18.14 -9.41 -9.89
C GLY A 371 -18.27 -9.84 -8.43
N ARG A 372 -17.54 -10.89 -8.03
CA ARG A 372 -17.60 -11.41 -6.66
C ARG A 372 -16.72 -10.61 -5.73
N SER A 373 -17.23 -10.34 -4.55
CA SER A 373 -16.45 -9.83 -3.43
C SER A 373 -16.25 -10.92 -2.38
N MET A 374 -15.14 -10.85 -1.67
CA MET A 374 -14.90 -11.67 -0.48
C MET A 374 -15.94 -11.34 0.58
N THR A 375 -16.50 -12.36 1.22
CA THR A 375 -17.50 -12.23 2.28
C THR A 375 -17.11 -13.05 3.50
N GLU A 376 -17.65 -12.68 4.67
CA GLU A 376 -17.47 -13.48 5.88
C GLU A 376 -17.91 -14.94 5.67
N LYS A 377 -19.03 -15.14 4.96
CA LYS A 377 -19.57 -16.46 4.64
C LYS A 377 -18.64 -17.27 3.74
N SER A 378 -18.01 -16.64 2.73
CA SER A 378 -17.05 -17.30 1.86
C SER A 378 -15.77 -17.67 2.61
N ILE A 379 -15.23 -16.75 3.41
CA ILE A 379 -14.03 -16.98 4.23
C ILE A 379 -14.27 -18.12 5.23
N LYS A 380 -15.41 -18.12 5.93
CA LYS A 380 -15.72 -19.19 6.91
C LYS A 380 -15.72 -20.58 6.30
N LYS A 381 -16.05 -20.73 5.00
CA LYS A 381 -16.03 -22.01 4.29
C LYS A 381 -14.64 -22.49 3.88
N ILE A 382 -13.67 -21.57 3.76
CA ILE A 382 -12.30 -21.92 3.37
C ILE A 382 -11.64 -22.75 4.49
N LYS A 383 -10.94 -23.81 4.09
CA LYS A 383 -10.17 -24.71 4.95
C LYS A 383 -8.72 -24.77 4.48
N VAL A 384 -7.80 -25.18 5.33
CA VAL A 384 -6.37 -25.38 4.96
C VAL A 384 -6.21 -26.29 3.75
N LYS A 385 -7.06 -27.32 3.64
CA LYS A 385 -7.07 -28.21 2.45
C LYS A 385 -7.29 -27.42 1.15
N ASP A 386 -8.19 -26.44 1.17
CA ASP A 386 -8.50 -25.63 -0.02
C ASP A 386 -7.30 -24.78 -0.42
N VAL A 387 -6.56 -24.22 0.56
CA VAL A 387 -5.30 -23.48 0.32
C VAL A 387 -4.26 -24.37 -0.36
N LYS A 388 -4.08 -25.60 0.14
CA LYS A 388 -3.14 -26.58 -0.44
C LYS A 388 -3.55 -26.99 -1.85
N GLU A 389 -4.83 -27.15 -2.11
CA GLU A 389 -5.38 -27.45 -3.44
C GLU A 389 -5.20 -26.25 -4.38
N PHE A 390 -5.48 -25.04 -3.92
CA PHE A 390 -5.31 -23.82 -4.71
C PHE A 390 -3.86 -23.59 -5.11
N TYR A 391 -2.91 -23.80 -4.22
CA TYR A 391 -1.48 -23.70 -4.50
C TYR A 391 -1.03 -24.64 -5.63
N ASN A 392 -1.75 -25.74 -5.91
CA ASN A 392 -1.44 -26.60 -7.04
C ASN A 392 -1.62 -25.91 -8.40
N ASN A 393 -2.33 -24.78 -8.47
CA ASN A 393 -2.43 -23.98 -9.69
C ASN A 393 -1.17 -23.14 -9.94
N TYR A 394 -0.24 -23.01 -8.97
CA TYR A 394 0.99 -22.29 -9.20
C TYR A 394 1.92 -23.10 -10.10
N SER A 395 2.23 -22.54 -11.27
CA SER A 395 2.99 -23.23 -12.31
C SER A 395 3.78 -22.25 -13.19
N PRO A 396 4.99 -22.59 -13.62
CA PRO A 396 5.82 -21.70 -14.42
C PRO A 396 5.20 -21.35 -15.79
N ASN A 397 4.38 -22.21 -16.38
CA ASN A 397 3.77 -21.96 -17.69
C ASN A 397 2.73 -20.82 -17.71
N ILE A 398 2.22 -20.43 -16.54
CA ILE A 398 1.32 -19.29 -16.39
C ILE A 398 2.01 -18.12 -15.64
N SER A 399 3.34 -18.16 -15.54
CA SER A 399 4.10 -17.21 -14.74
C SER A 399 5.02 -16.37 -15.60
N GLU A 400 5.26 -15.14 -15.16
CA GLU A 400 6.20 -14.19 -15.74
C GLU A 400 7.04 -13.55 -14.64
N LEU A 401 8.36 -13.49 -14.85
CA LEU A 401 9.29 -12.85 -13.93
C LEU A 401 9.89 -11.62 -14.60
N VAL A 402 9.77 -10.48 -13.95
CA VAL A 402 10.43 -9.25 -14.36
C VAL A 402 11.39 -8.81 -13.27
N ALA A 403 12.60 -8.42 -13.65
CA ALA A 403 13.61 -7.95 -12.71
C ALA A 403 14.35 -6.72 -13.22
N VAL A 404 14.70 -5.84 -12.27
CA VAL A 404 15.52 -4.65 -12.49
C VAL A 404 16.53 -4.57 -11.35
N GLY A 405 17.83 -4.43 -11.66
CA GLY A 405 18.78 -4.34 -10.55
C GLY A 405 20.24 -4.12 -10.94
N ASN A 406 21.02 -3.85 -9.90
CA ASN A 406 22.47 -3.70 -10.01
C ASN A 406 23.15 -5.06 -9.84
N ILE A 407 23.04 -5.89 -10.86
CA ILE A 407 23.66 -7.20 -10.98
C ILE A 407 23.93 -7.46 -12.46
N SER A 408 24.96 -8.24 -12.79
CA SER A 408 25.19 -8.64 -14.17
C SER A 408 24.09 -9.61 -14.66
N LYS A 409 23.83 -9.62 -15.96
CA LYS A 409 22.88 -10.57 -16.56
C LYS A 409 23.23 -12.01 -16.20
N ASP A 410 24.50 -12.37 -16.31
CA ASP A 410 24.95 -13.75 -16.10
C ASP A 410 24.79 -14.19 -14.65
N ASP A 411 25.15 -13.32 -13.69
CA ASP A 411 24.94 -13.58 -12.27
C ASP A 411 23.45 -13.66 -11.92
N PHE A 412 22.62 -12.79 -12.53
CA PHE A 412 21.17 -12.83 -12.33
C PHE A 412 20.58 -14.18 -12.73
N TYR A 413 20.84 -14.64 -13.96
CA TYR A 413 20.27 -15.88 -14.47
C TYR A 413 20.87 -17.13 -13.85
N LYS A 414 22.10 -17.09 -13.38
CA LYS A 414 22.77 -18.21 -12.70
C LYS A 414 22.02 -18.62 -11.42
N GLU A 415 21.56 -17.67 -10.65
CA GLU A 415 20.88 -17.94 -9.38
C GLU A 415 19.40 -18.36 -9.54
N LEU A 416 18.84 -18.32 -10.77
CA LEU A 416 17.46 -18.74 -11.05
C LEU A 416 17.29 -20.23 -11.35
N ASP A 417 18.28 -21.06 -11.03
CA ASP A 417 18.27 -22.48 -11.37
C ASP A 417 17.10 -23.25 -10.72
N PHE A 418 16.68 -22.84 -9.51
CA PHE A 418 15.50 -23.41 -8.85
C PHE A 418 14.20 -23.12 -9.62
N LEU A 419 14.08 -21.97 -10.29
CA LEU A 419 12.94 -21.66 -11.14
C LEU A 419 12.96 -22.44 -12.44
N ARG A 420 14.13 -22.81 -12.99
CA ARG A 420 14.25 -23.71 -14.12
C ARG A 420 13.76 -25.12 -13.77
N LYS A 421 13.98 -25.54 -12.51
CA LYS A 421 13.55 -26.85 -11.97
C LYS A 421 12.10 -26.83 -11.46
N TRP A 422 11.45 -25.65 -11.38
CA TRP A 422 10.05 -25.56 -10.97
C TRP A 422 9.17 -26.33 -11.95
N LYS A 423 8.46 -27.34 -11.41
CA LYS A 423 7.71 -28.30 -12.22
C LYS A 423 6.54 -27.62 -12.96
N ASN A 424 6.54 -27.72 -14.29
CA ASN A 424 5.40 -27.33 -15.11
C ASN A 424 4.24 -28.31 -14.91
N LYS A 425 3.08 -27.76 -14.53
CA LYS A 425 1.84 -28.51 -14.30
C LYS A 425 0.85 -28.37 -15.47
N ASN A 426 1.21 -27.66 -16.54
CA ASN A 426 0.37 -27.38 -17.71
C ASN A 426 -0.99 -26.78 -17.34
N ILE A 427 -0.98 -25.79 -16.43
CA ILE A 427 -2.19 -25.13 -15.99
C ILE A 427 -2.77 -24.28 -17.13
N SER A 428 -4.09 -24.37 -17.30
CA SER A 428 -4.87 -23.51 -18.20
C SER A 428 -5.69 -22.52 -17.40
N ILE A 429 -5.58 -21.24 -17.70
CA ILE A 429 -6.35 -20.17 -17.05
C ILE A 429 -7.74 -20.12 -17.67
N PRO A 430 -8.82 -20.09 -16.88
CA PRO A 430 -10.16 -19.87 -17.37
C PRO A 430 -10.29 -18.54 -18.12
N THR A 431 -10.92 -18.55 -19.28
CA THR A 431 -11.09 -17.35 -20.13
C THR A 431 -12.53 -17.07 -20.54
N ASN A 432 -13.42 -18.04 -20.37
CA ASN A 432 -14.81 -17.91 -20.80
C ASN A 432 -15.68 -17.57 -19.57
N PHE A 433 -16.17 -16.35 -19.53
CA PHE A 433 -17.08 -15.86 -18.49
C PHE A 433 -18.30 -15.25 -19.15
N GLU A 434 -19.47 -15.55 -18.62
CA GLU A 434 -20.72 -14.92 -19.05
C GLU A 434 -21.00 -13.73 -18.11
N PHE A 435 -21.17 -12.55 -18.70
CA PHE A 435 -21.47 -11.33 -17.97
C PHE A 435 -22.95 -10.95 -18.13
N PRO A 436 -23.59 -10.35 -17.11
CA PRO A 436 -24.92 -9.81 -17.25
C PRO A 436 -25.04 -8.85 -18.45
N GLU A 437 -26.20 -8.80 -19.09
CA GLU A 437 -26.47 -7.81 -20.14
C GLU A 437 -26.82 -6.46 -19.51
N ASP A 438 -26.31 -5.36 -20.09
CA ASP A 438 -26.58 -3.99 -19.64
C ASP A 438 -27.70 -3.37 -20.50
N ASN A 439 -28.95 -3.71 -20.20
CA ASN A 439 -30.07 -3.32 -21.05
C ASN A 439 -30.80 -2.03 -20.58
N THR A 440 -30.59 -1.59 -19.34
CA THR A 440 -31.28 -0.44 -18.75
C THR A 440 -30.44 0.28 -17.71
N THR A 441 -30.60 1.60 -17.64
CA THR A 441 -30.03 2.39 -16.53
C THR A 441 -30.71 2.00 -15.22
N GLN A 442 -29.92 1.67 -14.21
CA GLN A 442 -30.39 1.28 -12.89
C GLN A 442 -29.72 2.14 -11.80
N ILE A 443 -30.48 2.42 -10.74
CA ILE A 443 -29.99 3.15 -9.57
C ILE A 443 -30.03 2.22 -8.37
N TYR A 444 -28.89 2.07 -7.71
CA TYR A 444 -28.74 1.30 -6.49
C TYR A 444 -28.45 2.25 -5.32
N LEU A 445 -29.33 2.29 -4.35
CA LEU A 445 -29.17 3.07 -3.13
C LEU A 445 -28.74 2.15 -1.99
N LEU A 446 -27.56 2.40 -1.46
CA LEU A 446 -27.03 1.74 -0.26
C LEU A 446 -27.14 2.73 0.91
N ASP A 447 -28.15 2.54 1.75
CA ASP A 447 -28.35 3.39 2.93
C ASP A 447 -27.28 3.15 3.98
N LYS A 448 -26.72 4.24 4.50
CA LYS A 448 -25.75 4.22 5.59
C LYS A 448 -26.14 5.26 6.62
N GLU A 449 -26.77 4.80 7.71
CA GLU A 449 -27.24 5.66 8.79
C GLU A 449 -26.12 6.58 9.31
N GLY A 450 -26.45 7.87 9.45
CA GLY A 450 -25.54 8.88 9.99
C GLY A 450 -24.38 9.30 9.08
N ALA A 451 -24.40 8.92 7.79
CA ALA A 451 -23.40 9.36 6.84
C ALA A 451 -23.55 10.87 6.55
N SER A 452 -22.45 11.61 6.74
CA SER A 452 -22.39 13.06 6.42
C SER A 452 -22.13 13.31 4.92
N GLN A 453 -21.75 12.27 4.18
CA GLN A 453 -21.45 12.33 2.75
C GLN A 453 -22.08 11.16 2.01
N SER A 454 -22.52 11.45 0.78
CA SER A 454 -22.89 10.43 -0.20
C SER A 454 -21.68 10.12 -1.07
N PHE A 455 -21.33 8.84 -1.20
CA PHE A 455 -20.38 8.39 -2.20
C PHE A 455 -21.15 7.98 -3.46
N ILE A 456 -20.90 8.67 -4.56
CA ILE A 456 -21.51 8.43 -5.86
C ILE A 456 -20.51 7.63 -6.70
N LEU A 457 -20.95 6.50 -7.23
CA LEU A 457 -20.22 5.70 -8.20
C LEU A 457 -21.15 5.37 -9.37
N MET A 458 -20.81 5.84 -10.57
CA MET A 458 -21.57 5.61 -11.80
C MET A 458 -20.67 4.88 -12.78
N GLY A 459 -21.23 4.03 -13.64
CA GLY A 459 -20.43 3.40 -14.68
C GLY A 459 -21.15 2.33 -15.47
N HIS A 460 -20.43 1.77 -16.41
CA HIS A 460 -20.89 0.68 -17.29
C HIS A 460 -19.70 -0.18 -17.72
N LYS A 461 -19.98 -1.35 -18.30
CA LYS A 461 -18.95 -2.18 -18.95
C LYS A 461 -18.33 -1.42 -20.13
N SER A 462 -17.04 -1.60 -20.33
CA SER A 462 -16.28 -0.92 -21.37
C SER A 462 -15.24 -1.86 -21.99
N ASN A 463 -14.32 -1.28 -22.78
CA ASN A 463 -13.30 -2.01 -23.52
C ASN A 463 -12.34 -2.77 -22.61
N THR A 464 -11.97 -3.98 -23.01
CA THR A 464 -10.85 -4.71 -22.42
C THR A 464 -9.54 -4.00 -22.74
N TYR A 465 -8.51 -4.30 -21.92
CA TYR A 465 -7.20 -3.69 -22.09
C TYR A 465 -6.59 -3.99 -23.48
N ASP A 466 -6.14 -2.95 -24.15
CA ASP A 466 -5.24 -2.96 -25.29
C ASP A 466 -4.19 -1.85 -25.16
N THR A 467 -3.09 -1.96 -25.89
CA THR A 467 -1.96 -1.01 -25.80
C THR A 467 -2.10 0.21 -26.71
N ASP A 468 -2.82 0.10 -27.81
CA ASP A 468 -2.89 1.11 -28.89
C ASP A 468 -4.27 1.19 -29.59
N GLY A 469 -5.22 0.38 -29.14
CA GLY A 469 -6.59 0.32 -29.68
C GLY A 469 -7.58 1.23 -28.97
N GLU A 470 -8.81 0.75 -28.82
CA GLU A 470 -9.92 1.53 -28.28
C GLU A 470 -9.77 1.83 -26.78
N TYR A 471 -9.15 0.92 -26.01
CA TYR A 471 -8.89 1.18 -24.59
C TYR A 471 -7.91 2.36 -24.43
N PHE A 472 -6.81 2.37 -25.21
CA PHE A 472 -5.85 3.47 -25.17
C PHE A 472 -6.51 4.81 -25.56
N LYS A 473 -7.34 4.83 -26.64
CA LYS A 473 -8.08 6.03 -27.04
C LYS A 473 -9.03 6.51 -25.96
N SER A 474 -9.70 5.56 -25.26
CA SER A 474 -10.58 5.86 -24.13
C SER A 474 -9.81 6.50 -22.96
N GLN A 475 -8.59 6.07 -22.67
CA GLN A 475 -7.73 6.72 -21.66
C GLN A 475 -7.38 8.16 -22.06
N VAL A 476 -7.06 8.41 -23.33
CA VAL A 476 -6.77 9.75 -23.84
C VAL A 476 -7.99 10.66 -23.71
N MET A 477 -9.16 10.18 -24.14
CA MET A 477 -10.42 10.88 -24.03
C MET A 477 -10.77 11.19 -22.57
N ASN A 478 -10.66 10.20 -21.68
CA ASN A 478 -11.01 10.33 -20.27
C ASN A 478 -10.20 11.38 -19.53
N LYS A 479 -8.98 11.69 -19.99
CA LYS A 479 -8.08 12.63 -19.32
C LYS A 479 -8.71 14.01 -19.16
N SER A 480 -9.41 14.50 -20.16
CA SER A 480 -10.11 15.80 -20.12
C SER A 480 -11.50 15.72 -19.48
N LEU A 481 -12.15 14.55 -19.47
CA LEU A 481 -13.43 14.40 -18.77
C LEU A 481 -13.24 14.45 -17.25
N GLY A 482 -12.39 13.57 -16.72
CA GLY A 482 -12.20 13.45 -15.27
C GLY A 482 -10.94 12.67 -14.87
N GLY A 483 -9.99 12.50 -15.78
CA GLY A 483 -8.73 11.77 -15.50
C GLY A 483 -7.71 12.56 -14.66
N GLY A 484 -8.11 13.68 -14.05
CA GLY A 484 -7.26 14.48 -13.17
C GLY A 484 -7.91 15.82 -12.79
N ALA A 485 -7.17 16.64 -12.06
CA ALA A 485 -7.66 17.93 -11.55
C ALA A 485 -7.95 18.99 -12.64
N SER A 486 -7.47 18.80 -13.85
CA SER A 486 -7.80 19.62 -15.02
C SER A 486 -9.01 19.11 -15.81
N GLY A 487 -9.62 18.00 -15.40
CA GLY A 487 -10.79 17.44 -16.06
C GLY A 487 -12.08 18.22 -15.78
N ARG A 488 -13.02 18.18 -16.72
CA ARG A 488 -14.29 18.92 -16.62
C ARG A 488 -15.08 18.59 -15.36
N LEU A 489 -15.09 17.33 -14.92
CA LEU A 489 -15.75 16.91 -13.68
C LEU A 489 -15.15 17.59 -12.44
N PHE A 490 -13.83 17.62 -12.36
CA PHE A 490 -13.15 18.24 -11.22
C PHE A 490 -13.36 19.76 -11.22
N LEU A 491 -13.18 20.41 -12.37
CA LEU A 491 -13.32 21.87 -12.50
C LEU A 491 -14.74 22.33 -12.16
N ASN A 492 -15.77 21.61 -12.59
CA ASN A 492 -17.15 21.97 -12.27
C ASN A 492 -17.48 21.65 -10.80
N LEU A 493 -17.40 20.38 -10.39
CA LEU A 493 -17.92 19.95 -9.08
C LEU A 493 -17.09 20.45 -7.90
N ARG A 494 -15.76 20.62 -8.09
CA ARG A 494 -14.88 21.12 -7.04
C ARG A 494 -14.67 22.63 -7.11
N GLU A 495 -14.16 23.13 -8.26
CA GLU A 495 -13.70 24.51 -8.33
C GLU A 495 -14.86 25.50 -8.48
N ASP A 496 -15.89 25.16 -9.31
CA ASP A 496 -17.04 26.03 -9.54
C ASP A 496 -18.12 25.88 -8.46
N LYS A 497 -18.55 24.66 -8.16
CA LYS A 497 -19.67 24.37 -7.24
C LYS A 497 -19.25 24.15 -5.78
N GLY A 498 -18.03 23.73 -5.51
CA GLY A 498 -17.56 23.43 -4.16
C GLY A 498 -18.28 22.25 -3.48
N PHE A 499 -18.89 21.34 -4.26
CA PHE A 499 -19.65 20.20 -3.75
C PHE A 499 -18.78 19.09 -3.17
N THR A 500 -17.53 18.98 -3.63
CA THR A 500 -16.62 17.87 -3.32
C THR A 500 -15.16 18.34 -3.21
N TYR A 501 -14.31 17.49 -2.65
CA TYR A 501 -12.85 17.63 -2.73
C TYR A 501 -12.28 17.09 -4.05
N GLY A 502 -13.06 16.33 -4.85
CA GLY A 502 -12.66 15.85 -6.15
C GLY A 502 -13.71 14.94 -6.78
N ALA A 503 -13.85 15.08 -8.10
CA ALA A 503 -14.70 14.23 -8.94
C ALA A 503 -13.85 13.74 -10.12
N TYR A 504 -13.82 12.42 -10.32
CA TYR A 504 -12.93 11.78 -11.28
C TYR A 504 -13.66 10.73 -12.10
N SER A 505 -13.20 10.54 -13.33
CA SER A 505 -13.59 9.42 -14.16
C SER A 505 -12.40 8.53 -14.48
N PHE A 506 -12.66 7.26 -14.74
CA PHE A 506 -11.62 6.27 -15.04
C PHE A 506 -12.10 5.23 -16.02
N TYR A 507 -11.19 4.69 -16.81
CA TYR A 507 -11.33 3.44 -17.53
C TYR A 507 -10.39 2.42 -16.88
N GLN A 508 -10.92 1.29 -16.51
CA GLN A 508 -10.15 0.17 -15.97
C GLN A 508 -10.45 -1.06 -16.82
N GLY A 509 -9.41 -1.70 -17.34
CA GLY A 509 -9.55 -2.88 -18.16
C GLY A 509 -8.45 -3.90 -17.89
N ASN A 510 -8.81 -5.16 -17.96
CA ASN A 510 -7.89 -6.28 -18.03
C ASN A 510 -8.11 -7.05 -19.34
N LYS A 511 -7.50 -8.22 -19.51
CA LYS A 511 -7.62 -9.02 -20.74
C LYS A 511 -9.04 -9.53 -21.02
N GLN A 512 -9.94 -9.52 -20.04
CA GLN A 512 -11.26 -10.18 -20.11
C GLN A 512 -12.41 -9.22 -19.86
N THR A 513 -12.19 -8.15 -19.08
CA THR A 513 -13.22 -7.19 -18.73
C THR A 513 -12.70 -5.76 -18.82
N GLY A 514 -13.61 -4.84 -18.97
CA GLY A 514 -13.35 -3.41 -18.85
C GLY A 514 -14.56 -2.69 -18.28
N MET A 515 -14.31 -1.59 -17.59
CA MET A 515 -15.35 -0.70 -17.08
C MET A 515 -14.94 0.75 -17.23
N PHE A 516 -15.91 1.61 -17.48
CA PHE A 516 -15.83 3.05 -17.29
C PHE A 516 -16.54 3.40 -15.98
N GLY A 517 -15.98 4.34 -15.23
CA GLY A 517 -16.61 4.80 -14.00
C GLY A 517 -16.37 6.29 -13.73
N ILE A 518 -17.31 6.90 -13.00
CA ILE A 518 -17.21 8.23 -12.40
C ILE A 518 -17.41 8.08 -10.91
N GLN A 519 -16.55 8.70 -10.11
CA GLN A 519 -16.64 8.65 -8.66
C GLN A 519 -16.45 10.03 -8.02
N THR A 520 -17.23 10.29 -6.97
CA THR A 520 -17.08 11.47 -6.13
C THR A 520 -17.71 11.25 -4.76
N SER A 521 -17.22 11.97 -3.74
CA SER A 521 -17.87 12.09 -2.43
C SER A 521 -18.37 13.50 -2.26
N VAL A 522 -19.66 13.67 -2.00
CA VAL A 522 -20.30 14.97 -1.82
C VAL A 522 -21.02 15.03 -0.48
N LYS A 523 -21.29 16.22 0.04
CA LYS A 523 -22.19 16.36 1.19
C LYS A 523 -23.56 15.77 0.82
N THR A 524 -24.20 15.06 1.77
CA THR A 524 -25.48 14.38 1.53
C THR A 524 -26.55 15.32 0.97
N GLU A 525 -26.60 16.56 1.44
CA GLU A 525 -27.58 17.59 1.03
C GLU A 525 -27.45 18.06 -0.44
N VAL A 526 -26.30 17.86 -1.08
CA VAL A 526 -26.05 18.27 -2.48
C VAL A 526 -25.96 17.08 -3.45
N THR A 527 -26.37 15.89 -3.02
CA THR A 527 -26.27 14.66 -3.84
C THR A 527 -27.02 14.79 -5.16
N ASP A 528 -28.26 15.29 -5.14
CA ASP A 528 -29.10 15.51 -6.33
C ASP A 528 -28.45 16.54 -7.29
N SER A 529 -28.01 17.68 -6.73
CA SER A 529 -27.35 18.71 -7.52
C SER A 529 -26.06 18.20 -8.18
N ALA A 530 -25.27 17.39 -7.46
CA ALA A 530 -24.06 16.81 -8.01
C ALA A 530 -24.33 15.81 -9.15
N LEU A 531 -25.38 15.00 -9.02
CA LEU A 531 -25.82 14.08 -10.09
C LEU A 531 -26.26 14.88 -11.32
N THR A 532 -27.04 15.94 -11.12
CA THR A 532 -27.50 16.83 -12.22
C THR A 532 -26.30 17.42 -12.97
N GLU A 533 -25.32 17.94 -12.26
CA GLU A 533 -24.10 18.49 -12.87
C GLU A 533 -23.30 17.41 -13.62
N ILE A 534 -23.14 16.21 -13.04
CA ILE A 534 -22.44 15.11 -13.71
C ILE A 534 -23.12 14.75 -15.04
N PHE A 535 -24.45 14.60 -15.05
CA PHE A 535 -25.19 14.29 -16.28
C PHE A 535 -25.08 15.42 -17.30
N SER A 536 -25.19 16.69 -16.88
CA SER A 536 -25.00 17.84 -17.75
C SER A 536 -23.61 17.86 -18.39
N ILE A 537 -22.57 17.54 -17.64
CA ILE A 537 -21.19 17.45 -18.16
C ILE A 537 -21.09 16.31 -19.17
N LEU A 538 -21.64 15.13 -18.87
CA LEU A 538 -21.63 13.99 -19.77
C LEU A 538 -22.36 14.29 -21.08
N ASP A 539 -23.54 14.86 -21.01
CA ASP A 539 -24.31 15.25 -22.19
C ASP A 539 -23.56 16.26 -23.06
N ASN A 540 -23.00 17.30 -22.42
CA ASN A 540 -22.16 18.26 -23.12
C ASN A 540 -20.95 17.59 -23.76
N TYR A 541 -20.24 16.75 -23.00
CA TYR A 541 -19.04 16.08 -23.47
C TYR A 541 -19.33 15.13 -24.64
N THR A 542 -20.43 14.39 -24.59
CA THR A 542 -20.86 13.48 -25.65
C THR A 542 -21.21 14.24 -26.94
N ASN A 543 -21.86 15.41 -26.83
CA ASN A 543 -22.28 16.20 -27.98
C ASN A 543 -21.16 17.02 -28.60
N THR A 544 -20.22 17.54 -27.78
CA THR A 544 -19.17 18.46 -28.25
C THR A 544 -17.81 17.78 -28.44
N GLY A 545 -17.58 16.67 -27.77
CA GLY A 545 -16.29 15.98 -27.73
C GLY A 545 -15.20 16.78 -27.00
N LEU A 546 -13.96 16.41 -27.27
CA LEU A 546 -12.75 17.10 -26.85
C LEU A 546 -12.53 18.38 -27.66
N THR A 547 -12.15 19.46 -27.01
CA THR A 547 -11.62 20.62 -27.73
C THR A 547 -10.17 20.35 -28.20
N ASN A 548 -9.70 21.13 -29.18
CA ASN A 548 -8.32 21.03 -29.65
C ASN A 548 -7.31 21.34 -28.53
N GLU A 549 -7.66 22.26 -27.62
CA GLU A 549 -6.84 22.64 -26.47
C GLU A 549 -6.75 21.49 -25.46
N GLU A 550 -7.88 20.85 -25.12
CA GLU A 550 -7.90 19.68 -24.25
C GLU A 550 -7.09 18.52 -24.83
N LEU A 551 -7.20 18.28 -26.14
CA LEU A 551 -6.43 17.24 -26.81
C LEU A 551 -4.93 17.55 -26.80
N SER A 552 -4.53 18.80 -27.08
CA SER A 552 -3.14 19.23 -27.04
C SER A 552 -2.56 19.08 -25.64
N SER A 553 -3.25 19.62 -24.64
CA SER A 553 -2.85 19.50 -23.22
C SER A 553 -2.75 18.05 -22.76
N THR A 554 -3.69 17.19 -23.19
CA THR A 554 -3.63 15.76 -22.90
C THR A 554 -2.40 15.10 -23.49
N LYS A 555 -2.10 15.34 -24.77
CA LYS A 555 -0.91 14.81 -25.44
C LYS A 555 0.38 15.28 -24.75
N GLU A 556 0.47 16.55 -24.42
CA GLU A 556 1.63 17.12 -23.70
C GLU A 556 1.77 16.47 -22.31
N SER A 557 0.68 16.29 -21.57
CA SER A 557 0.68 15.60 -20.28
C SER A 557 1.23 14.17 -20.38
N TYR A 558 0.80 13.40 -21.38
CA TYR A 558 1.31 12.05 -21.60
C TYR A 558 2.79 12.03 -21.98
N LEU A 559 3.22 12.93 -22.87
CA LEU A 559 4.62 13.03 -23.30
C LEU A 559 5.52 13.45 -22.13
N ASN A 560 5.12 14.46 -21.37
CA ASN A 560 5.91 14.95 -20.24
C ASN A 560 5.98 13.95 -19.08
N SER A 561 4.92 13.17 -18.85
CA SER A 561 4.91 12.12 -17.83
C SER A 561 5.55 10.81 -18.27
N ALA A 562 5.84 10.62 -19.55
CA ALA A 562 6.38 9.37 -20.08
C ALA A 562 7.72 8.97 -19.44
N ALA A 563 8.59 9.95 -19.13
CA ALA A 563 9.88 9.70 -18.47
C ALA A 563 9.71 9.08 -17.07
N MET A 564 8.63 9.41 -16.36
CA MET A 564 8.35 8.89 -15.03
C MET A 564 8.07 7.38 -15.02
N LYS A 565 7.68 6.80 -16.16
CA LYS A 565 7.48 5.34 -16.29
C LYS A 565 8.78 4.54 -16.17
N TYR A 566 9.92 5.21 -16.25
CA TYR A 566 11.25 4.60 -16.21
C TYR A 566 12.11 5.15 -15.09
N GLU A 567 11.56 5.95 -14.21
CA GLU A 567 12.32 6.67 -13.18
C GLU A 567 12.84 5.73 -12.09
N THR A 568 11.95 4.98 -11.48
CA THR A 568 12.30 4.08 -10.38
C THR A 568 12.36 2.61 -10.82
N PRO A 569 13.08 1.74 -10.09
CA PRO A 569 13.07 0.31 -10.37
C PRO A 569 11.66 -0.28 -10.41
N ASN A 570 10.76 0.11 -9.48
CA ASN A 570 9.37 -0.36 -9.45
C ASN A 570 8.56 0.12 -10.66
N GLN A 571 8.78 1.35 -11.15
CA GLN A 571 8.17 1.84 -12.38
C GLN A 571 8.71 1.09 -13.61
N LYS A 572 10.03 0.82 -13.65
CA LYS A 572 10.64 -0.02 -14.69
C LYS A 572 10.06 -1.45 -14.67
N LEU A 573 9.88 -2.05 -13.48
CA LEU A 573 9.18 -3.33 -13.34
C LEU A 573 7.76 -3.27 -13.91
N GLY A 574 7.01 -2.22 -13.60
CA GLY A 574 5.65 -2.02 -14.10
C GLY A 574 5.59 -1.84 -15.63
N PHE A 575 6.59 -1.18 -16.22
CA PHE A 575 6.67 -0.98 -17.66
C PHE A 575 7.05 -2.26 -18.43
N LEU A 576 8.00 -3.03 -17.88
CA LEU A 576 8.49 -4.26 -18.52
C LEU A 576 7.53 -5.46 -18.38
N ASN A 577 6.47 -5.28 -17.63
CA ASN A 577 5.53 -6.31 -17.20
C ASN A 577 4.31 -6.52 -18.21
#